data_c5bdc04c374fd0180ea19197e8bc948b
#
_entry.id   c5bdc04c374fd0180ea19197e8bc948b
#
_cell.length_a   1.000
_cell.length_b   1.000
_cell.length_c   1.000
_cell.angle_alpha   90.00
_cell.angle_beta   90.00
_cell.angle_gamma   90.00
#
_symmetry.space_group_name_H-M   'P 1'
#
loop_
_entity.id
_entity.type
_entity.pdbx_description
1 polymer ?
#
loop_
_entity_poly.entity_id
_entity_poly.type
_entity_poly.pdbx_seq_one_letter_code
_entity_poly.pdbx_strand_id
1 'polypeptide(L)'
;PINTIVIKGESHELNRQGTSIIFSTHRMEQVEEICEYIVLINQGENVLEGRVSEVKERFKRNRFRFGYRGALPTSFGAEFNVVERRDHHVTVQLDEGEDSNQLLRHLLQEGIAIQSFNEILPTLNEIFIRQVGEDEGRRLLMGEQVG
;
A
#
# COMPACT_ATOMS: atom_id res chain seq x y z
N PRO A 1 9.75 11.54 -14.02
CA PRO A 1 8.37 11.10 -14.34
C PRO A 1 8.22 10.63 -15.79
N ILE A 2 8.78 11.35 -16.77
CA ILE A 2 8.66 11.00 -18.20
C ILE A 2 9.33 9.67 -18.50
N ASN A 3 10.51 9.41 -17.95
CA ASN A 3 11.24 8.15 -18.18
C ASN A 3 10.50 6.91 -17.67
N THR A 4 9.76 7.03 -16.57
CA THR A 4 8.97 5.90 -16.01
C THR A 4 7.81 5.54 -16.92
N ILE A 5 7.15 6.52 -17.53
CA ILE A 5 6.05 6.30 -18.46
C ILE A 5 6.53 5.61 -19.74
N VAL A 6 7.68 6.02 -20.28
CA VAL A 6 8.29 5.41 -21.46
C VAL A 6 8.69 3.96 -21.17
N ILE A 7 9.42 3.71 -20.07
CA ILE A 7 9.81 2.36 -19.67
C ILE A 7 8.60 1.44 -19.50
N LYS A 8 7.53 1.93 -18.90
CA LYS A 8 6.29 1.17 -18.70
C LYS A 8 5.65 0.80 -20.05
N GLY A 9 5.55 1.76 -20.98
CA GLY A 9 4.97 1.52 -22.29
C GLY A 9 5.76 0.50 -23.13
N GLU A 10 7.07 0.66 -23.20
CA GLU A 10 7.95 -0.25 -23.94
C GLU A 10 8.01 -1.65 -23.30
N SER A 11 8.04 -1.72 -21.97
CA SER A 11 8.02 -3.00 -21.25
C SER A 11 6.74 -3.77 -21.49
N HIS A 12 5.59 -3.11 -21.49
CA HIS A 12 4.31 -3.76 -21.81
C HIS A 12 4.27 -4.29 -23.24
N GLU A 13 4.79 -3.55 -24.22
CA GLU A 13 4.81 -3.99 -25.60
C GLU A 13 5.73 -5.21 -25.80
N LEU A 14 6.92 -5.18 -25.22
CA LEU A 14 7.85 -6.32 -25.28
C LEU A 14 7.29 -7.57 -24.56
N ASN A 15 6.61 -7.38 -23.42
CA ASN A 15 5.98 -8.48 -22.70
C ASN A 15 4.84 -9.11 -23.53
N ARG A 16 4.03 -8.31 -24.22
CA ARG A 16 2.99 -8.81 -25.15
C ARG A 16 3.56 -9.67 -26.27
N GLN A 17 4.82 -9.43 -26.65
CA GLN A 17 5.56 -10.23 -27.62
C GLN A 17 6.21 -11.49 -27.01
N GLY A 18 5.95 -11.79 -25.74
CA GLY A 18 6.46 -12.96 -25.03
C GLY A 18 7.84 -12.79 -24.42
N THR A 19 8.36 -11.57 -24.35
CA THR A 19 9.68 -11.29 -23.74
C THR A 19 9.54 -11.14 -22.23
N SER A 20 10.37 -11.86 -21.48
CA SER A 20 10.51 -11.65 -20.03
C SER A 20 11.46 -10.50 -19.75
N ILE A 21 11.06 -9.56 -18.90
CA ILE A 21 11.86 -8.38 -18.56
C ILE A 21 12.20 -8.44 -17.08
N ILE A 22 13.50 -8.32 -16.79
CA ILE A 22 14.00 -8.18 -15.42
C ILE A 22 14.36 -6.72 -15.19
N PHE A 23 13.76 -6.12 -14.17
CA PHE A 23 13.96 -4.75 -13.79
C PHE A 23 14.53 -4.68 -12.36
N SER A 24 15.65 -3.98 -12.19
CA SER A 24 16.29 -3.81 -10.89
C SER A 24 16.24 -2.35 -10.48
N THR A 25 15.70 -2.06 -9.30
CA THR A 25 15.59 -0.71 -8.74
C THR A 25 15.45 -0.77 -7.21
N HIS A 26 15.79 0.31 -6.55
CA HIS A 26 15.50 0.54 -5.14
C HIS A 26 14.22 1.39 -4.93
N ARG A 27 13.58 1.83 -6.01
CA ARG A 27 12.35 2.66 -5.95
C ARG A 27 11.12 1.80 -6.00
N MET A 28 10.54 1.52 -4.83
CA MET A 28 9.42 0.58 -4.67
C MET A 28 8.15 1.02 -5.41
N GLU A 29 7.94 2.34 -5.57
CA GLU A 29 6.80 2.86 -6.34
C GLU A 29 6.88 2.44 -7.81
N GLN A 30 8.08 2.44 -8.40
CA GLN A 30 8.28 1.96 -9.78
C GLN A 30 8.03 0.46 -9.89
N VAL A 31 8.44 -0.30 -8.87
CA VAL A 31 8.19 -1.75 -8.83
C VAL A 31 6.69 -2.03 -8.82
N GLU A 32 5.93 -1.33 -7.98
CA GLU A 32 4.46 -1.49 -7.92
C GLU A 32 3.76 -1.17 -9.24
N GLU A 33 4.29 -0.21 -10.00
CA GLU A 33 3.70 0.22 -11.26
C GLU A 33 4.03 -0.68 -12.45
N ILE A 34 5.22 -1.30 -12.46
CA ILE A 34 5.79 -1.95 -13.64
C ILE A 34 5.83 -3.47 -13.50
N CYS A 35 6.12 -3.97 -12.30
CA CYS A 35 6.40 -5.38 -12.08
C CYS A 35 5.15 -6.17 -11.66
N GLU A 36 4.98 -7.35 -12.22
CA GLU A 36 3.96 -8.31 -11.76
C GLU A 36 4.50 -9.20 -10.64
N TYR A 37 5.79 -9.52 -10.69
CA TYR A 37 6.47 -10.41 -9.74
C TYR A 37 7.71 -9.71 -9.18
N ILE A 38 7.99 -9.93 -7.91
CA ILE A 38 9.13 -9.34 -7.22
C ILE A 38 9.95 -10.41 -6.51
N VAL A 39 11.25 -10.14 -6.42
CA VAL A 39 12.17 -10.76 -5.48
C VAL A 39 12.87 -9.64 -4.73
N LEU A 40 12.72 -9.60 -3.42
CA LEU A 40 13.34 -8.62 -2.55
C LEU A 40 14.59 -9.24 -1.93
N ILE A 41 15.73 -8.63 -2.20
CA ILE A 41 17.02 -9.08 -1.68
C ILE A 41 17.53 -8.05 -0.68
N ASN A 42 17.92 -8.52 0.49
CA ASN A 42 18.59 -7.71 1.52
C ASN A 42 19.80 -8.48 2.06
N GLN A 43 20.97 -7.85 2.15
CA GLN A 43 22.22 -8.42 2.62
C GLN A 43 22.60 -9.76 1.94
N GLY A 44 22.25 -9.90 0.65
CA GLY A 44 22.51 -11.11 -0.13
C GLY A 44 21.50 -12.25 0.08
N GLU A 45 20.50 -12.05 0.91
CA GLU A 45 19.44 -13.04 1.16
C GLU A 45 18.12 -12.63 0.50
N ASN A 46 17.37 -13.62 0.02
CA ASN A 46 16.00 -13.42 -0.44
C ASN A 46 15.07 -13.29 0.77
N VAL A 47 14.58 -12.07 1.04
CA VAL A 47 13.69 -11.80 2.18
C VAL A 47 12.22 -11.92 1.83
N LEU A 48 11.87 -11.76 0.55
CA LEU A 48 10.50 -11.80 0.09
C LEU A 48 10.43 -12.04 -1.41
N GLU A 49 9.52 -12.89 -1.85
CA GLU A 49 9.21 -13.08 -3.27
C GLU A 49 7.74 -13.37 -3.50
N GLY A 50 7.27 -13.10 -4.71
CA GLY A 50 5.91 -13.40 -5.14
C GLY A 50 5.33 -12.37 -6.11
N ARG A 51 4.07 -12.59 -6.49
CA ARG A 51 3.32 -11.59 -7.24
C ARG A 51 3.06 -10.37 -6.35
N VAL A 52 3.21 -9.18 -6.90
CA VAL A 52 3.02 -7.92 -6.17
C VAL A 52 1.65 -7.89 -5.46
N SER A 53 0.58 -8.28 -6.17
CA SER A 53 -0.76 -8.33 -5.59
C SER A 53 -0.88 -9.31 -4.41
N GLU A 54 -0.33 -10.52 -4.55
CA GLU A 54 -0.37 -11.54 -3.50
C GLU A 54 0.48 -11.16 -2.28
N VAL A 55 1.62 -10.53 -2.53
CA VAL A 55 2.48 -9.98 -1.46
C VAL A 55 1.72 -8.90 -0.69
N LYS A 56 1.10 -7.95 -1.37
CA LYS A 56 0.32 -6.89 -0.70
C LYS A 56 -0.86 -7.45 0.10
N GLU A 57 -1.56 -8.44 -0.42
CA GLU A 57 -2.65 -9.14 0.30
C GLU A 57 -2.14 -9.86 1.55
N ARG A 58 -1.01 -10.56 1.47
CA ARG A 58 -0.39 -11.27 2.60
C ARG A 58 -0.03 -10.34 3.75
N PHE A 59 0.35 -9.11 3.45
CA PHE A 59 0.77 -8.09 4.41
C PHE A 59 -0.31 -7.07 4.75
N LYS A 60 -1.55 -7.28 4.34
CA LYS A 60 -2.64 -6.37 4.65
C LYS A 60 -2.82 -6.15 6.16
N ARG A 61 -3.30 -4.97 6.52
CA ARG A 61 -3.41 -4.52 7.90
C ARG A 61 -4.84 -4.21 8.33
N ASN A 62 -5.83 -4.71 7.63
CA ASN A 62 -7.24 -4.44 7.92
C ASN A 62 -7.54 -2.93 7.99
N ARG A 63 -6.99 -2.18 7.01
CA ARG A 63 -7.18 -0.73 6.89
C ARG A 63 -8.25 -0.42 5.87
N PHE A 64 -9.18 0.46 6.23
CA PHE A 64 -10.27 0.89 5.37
C PHE A 64 -10.27 2.40 5.24
N ARG A 65 -10.31 2.89 4.00
CA ARG A 65 -10.47 4.30 3.69
C ARG A 65 -11.89 4.55 3.22
N PHE A 66 -12.56 5.51 3.82
CA PHE A 66 -13.84 5.98 3.33
C PHE A 66 -13.79 7.47 2.98
N GLY A 67 -14.47 7.81 1.89
CA GLY A 67 -14.76 9.18 1.50
C GLY A 67 -16.17 9.56 1.92
N TYR A 68 -16.36 10.79 2.36
CA TYR A 68 -17.64 11.28 2.87
C TYR A 68 -17.94 12.70 2.43
N ARG A 69 -19.22 13.07 2.48
CA ARG A 69 -19.68 14.44 2.24
C ARG A 69 -20.22 15.03 3.53
N GLY A 70 -19.96 16.34 3.75
CA GLY A 70 -20.37 17.04 4.95
C GLY A 70 -19.34 16.99 6.05
N ALA A 71 -19.77 17.01 7.30
CA ALA A 71 -18.91 16.97 8.47
C ALA A 71 -18.99 15.60 9.17
N LEU A 72 -17.86 15.15 9.72
CA LEU A 72 -17.85 14.02 10.63
C LEU A 72 -18.17 14.50 12.04
N PRO A 73 -18.91 13.70 12.83
CA PRO A 73 -19.07 13.95 14.25
C PRO A 73 -17.72 14.07 14.96
N THR A 74 -17.63 14.94 15.96
CA THR A 74 -16.41 15.09 16.76
C THR A 74 -16.08 13.83 17.58
N SER A 75 -17.10 13.02 17.87
CA SER A 75 -16.96 11.71 18.53
C SER A 75 -16.34 10.63 17.64
N PHE A 76 -16.40 10.80 16.31
CA PHE A 76 -15.82 9.84 15.41
C PHE A 76 -14.31 9.77 15.61
N GLY A 77 -13.77 8.63 15.93
CA GLY A 77 -12.35 8.39 16.24
C GLY A 77 -12.10 8.13 17.72
N ALA A 78 -13.13 8.28 18.59
CA ALA A 78 -13.07 7.72 19.95
C ALA A 78 -13.31 6.20 19.96
N GLU A 79 -14.06 5.70 18.98
CA GLU A 79 -14.46 4.30 18.85
C GLU A 79 -13.61 3.51 17.86
N PHE A 80 -12.91 4.20 16.94
CA PHE A 80 -12.12 3.58 15.90
C PHE A 80 -10.69 4.12 15.86
N ASN A 81 -9.73 3.27 15.55
CA ASN A 81 -8.34 3.66 15.38
C ASN A 81 -8.15 4.40 14.05
N VAL A 82 -8.29 5.73 14.08
CA VAL A 82 -8.08 6.60 12.92
C VAL A 82 -6.60 6.80 12.69
N VAL A 83 -6.06 6.23 11.59
CA VAL A 83 -4.63 6.30 11.24
C VAL A 83 -4.31 7.47 10.31
N GLU A 84 -5.29 7.96 9.56
CA GLU A 84 -5.12 9.12 8.67
C GLU A 84 -6.44 9.88 8.53
N ARG A 85 -6.37 11.21 8.58
CA ARG A 85 -7.50 12.07 8.26
C ARG A 85 -7.06 13.14 7.29
N ARG A 86 -7.69 13.20 6.13
CA ARG A 86 -7.51 14.22 5.10
C ARG A 86 -8.88 14.76 4.69
N ASP A 87 -8.87 15.85 3.91
CA ASP A 87 -10.09 16.46 3.37
C ASP A 87 -11.09 15.41 2.88
N HIS A 88 -12.24 15.31 3.51
CA HIS A 88 -13.31 14.37 3.14
C HIS A 88 -12.93 12.87 3.02
N HIS A 89 -11.75 12.46 3.49
CA HIS A 89 -11.33 11.06 3.56
C HIS A 89 -10.77 10.73 4.93
N VAL A 90 -11.12 9.55 5.42
CA VAL A 90 -10.57 9.00 6.68
C VAL A 90 -10.12 7.57 6.42
N THR A 91 -8.96 7.23 6.96
CA THR A 91 -8.47 5.85 6.99
C THR A 91 -8.52 5.36 8.44
N VAL A 92 -9.18 4.24 8.63
CA VAL A 92 -9.34 3.56 9.92
C VAL A 92 -8.61 2.23 9.84
N GLN A 93 -7.89 1.87 10.87
CA GLN A 93 -7.35 0.53 11.06
C GLN A 93 -8.26 -0.22 12.03
N LEU A 94 -8.81 -1.33 11.58
CA LEU A 94 -9.61 -2.23 12.42
C LEU A 94 -8.69 -3.22 13.14
N ASP A 95 -9.04 -3.56 14.36
CA ASP A 95 -8.34 -4.57 15.13
C ASP A 95 -8.62 -5.99 14.62
N GLU A 96 -7.85 -6.95 15.08
CA GLU A 96 -8.02 -8.35 14.70
C GLU A 96 -9.36 -8.87 15.19
N GLY A 97 -10.21 -9.31 14.26
CA GLY A 97 -11.57 -9.77 14.55
C GLY A 97 -12.67 -8.72 14.36
N GLU A 98 -12.33 -7.45 14.14
CA GLU A 98 -13.30 -6.44 13.76
C GLU A 98 -13.68 -6.57 12.28
N ASP A 99 -14.97 -6.36 11.99
CA ASP A 99 -15.53 -6.47 10.64
C ASP A 99 -15.74 -5.09 10.01
N SER A 100 -15.27 -4.93 8.78
CA SER A 100 -15.48 -3.71 7.99
C SER A 100 -16.96 -3.35 7.80
N ASN A 101 -17.86 -4.34 7.81
CA ASN A 101 -19.29 -4.08 7.78
C ASN A 101 -19.81 -3.44 9.06
N GLN A 102 -19.16 -3.67 10.20
CA GLN A 102 -19.52 -2.97 11.46
C GLN A 102 -19.14 -1.50 11.36
N LEU A 103 -17.94 -1.20 10.85
CA LEU A 103 -17.53 0.18 10.58
C LEU A 103 -18.51 0.85 9.62
N LEU A 104 -18.84 0.21 8.50
CA LEU A 104 -19.75 0.77 7.51
C LEU A 104 -21.15 1.00 8.09
N ARG A 105 -21.68 0.07 8.87
CA ARG A 105 -22.98 0.23 9.56
C ARG A 105 -22.97 1.40 10.54
N HIS A 106 -21.90 1.54 11.32
CA HIS A 106 -21.74 2.67 12.23
C HIS A 106 -21.78 4.01 11.48
N LEU A 107 -21.02 4.13 10.40
CA LEU A 107 -21.00 5.33 9.55
C LEU A 107 -22.40 5.71 9.02
N LEU A 108 -23.17 4.72 8.59
CA LEU A 108 -24.53 4.91 8.09
C LEU A 108 -25.50 5.27 9.23
N GLN A 109 -25.37 4.68 10.41
CA GLN A 109 -26.19 5.00 11.58
C GLN A 109 -25.95 6.43 12.08
N GLU A 110 -24.72 6.91 12.00
CA GLU A 110 -24.35 8.31 12.28
C GLU A 110 -24.83 9.30 11.18
N GLY A 111 -25.48 8.80 10.14
CA GLY A 111 -26.00 9.62 9.06
C GLY A 111 -24.92 10.20 8.14
N ILE A 112 -23.74 9.62 8.13
CA ILE A 112 -22.62 10.07 7.30
C ILE A 112 -22.88 9.71 5.83
N ALA A 113 -22.84 10.70 4.95
CA ALA A 113 -23.01 10.49 3.51
C ALA A 113 -21.72 9.91 2.90
N ILE A 114 -21.65 8.60 2.80
CA ILE A 114 -20.49 7.88 2.24
C ILE A 114 -20.43 8.03 0.72
N GLN A 115 -19.27 8.38 0.21
CA GLN A 115 -18.96 8.48 -1.22
C GLN A 115 -18.12 7.33 -1.74
N SER A 116 -17.23 6.79 -0.90
CA SER A 116 -16.38 5.64 -1.21
C SER A 116 -16.06 4.86 0.06
N PHE A 117 -15.81 3.57 -0.10
CA PHE A 117 -15.35 2.69 0.98
C PHE A 117 -14.46 1.61 0.38
N ASN A 118 -13.18 1.59 0.75
CA ASN A 118 -12.19 0.70 0.14
C ASN A 118 -11.23 0.14 1.19
N GLU A 119 -10.89 -1.13 1.06
CA GLU A 119 -9.74 -1.70 1.78
C GLU A 119 -8.44 -1.11 1.21
N ILE A 120 -7.52 -0.72 2.08
CA ILE A 120 -6.23 -0.16 1.72
C ILE A 120 -5.14 -1.19 1.98
N LEU A 121 -4.55 -1.67 0.90
CA LEU A 121 -3.39 -2.55 0.97
C LEU A 121 -2.12 -1.74 1.26
N PRO A 122 -1.13 -2.34 1.96
CA PRO A 122 0.15 -1.70 2.20
C PRO A 122 0.90 -1.47 0.89
N THR A 123 1.74 -0.44 0.85
CA THR A 123 2.71 -0.23 -0.22
C THR A 123 3.88 -1.21 -0.09
N LEU A 124 4.60 -1.45 -1.19
CA LEU A 124 5.83 -2.26 -1.12
C LEU A 124 6.88 -1.61 -0.21
N ASN A 125 6.92 -0.28 -0.11
CA ASN A 125 7.76 0.43 0.85
C ASN A 125 7.44 0.03 2.29
N GLU A 126 6.17 0.03 2.68
CA GLU A 126 5.75 -0.37 4.02
C GLU A 126 6.08 -1.84 4.32
N ILE A 127 5.90 -2.71 3.32
CA ILE A 127 6.24 -4.14 3.42
C ILE A 127 7.74 -4.31 3.59
N PHE A 128 8.55 -3.62 2.78
CA PHE A 128 10.00 -3.67 2.84
C PHE A 128 10.53 -3.23 4.20
N ILE A 129 10.13 -2.05 4.68
CA ILE A 129 10.52 -1.52 5.98
C ILE A 129 10.19 -2.53 7.10
N ARG A 130 9.04 -3.18 7.01
CA ARG A 130 8.63 -4.19 8.00
C ARG A 130 9.48 -5.46 7.96
N GLN A 131 9.92 -5.87 6.76
CA GLN A 131 10.73 -7.10 6.60
C GLN A 131 12.17 -6.93 7.04
N VAL A 132 12.77 -5.76 6.79
CA VAL A 132 14.18 -5.49 7.10
C VAL A 132 14.39 -4.71 8.40
N GLY A 133 13.30 -4.25 9.05
CA GLY A 133 13.33 -3.37 10.20
C GLY A 133 13.30 -1.88 9.81
N GLU A 134 12.78 -1.03 10.73
CA GLU A 134 12.51 0.37 10.41
C GLU A 134 13.78 1.18 10.09
N ASP A 135 14.84 0.99 10.85
CA ASP A 135 16.07 1.75 10.70
C ASP A 135 16.83 1.37 9.42
N GLU A 136 16.94 0.09 9.17
CA GLU A 136 17.61 -0.43 7.98
C GLU A 136 16.79 -0.16 6.71
N GLY A 137 15.49 -0.38 6.75
CA GLY A 137 14.60 -0.12 5.62
C GLY A 137 14.62 1.33 5.17
N ARG A 138 14.60 2.29 6.08
CA ARG A 138 14.69 3.72 5.77
C ARG A 138 16.02 4.09 5.13
N ARG A 139 17.16 3.59 5.65
CA ARG A 139 18.49 3.85 5.09
C ARG A 139 18.59 3.36 3.64
N LEU A 140 18.16 2.15 3.38
CA LEU A 140 18.20 1.56 2.04
C LEU A 140 17.32 2.31 1.03
N LEU A 141 16.14 2.75 1.45
CA LEU A 141 15.23 3.54 0.61
C LEU A 141 15.75 4.96 0.32
N MET A 142 16.50 5.56 1.25
CA MET A 142 17.12 6.87 1.07
C MET A 142 18.43 6.81 0.25
N GLY A 143 18.91 5.61 -0.09
CA GLY A 143 20.16 5.42 -0.83
C GLY A 143 21.42 5.67 0.00
N GLU A 144 21.33 5.69 1.34
CA GLU A 144 22.48 5.77 2.21
C GLU A 144 23.22 4.42 2.18
N GLN A 145 24.41 4.42 1.61
CA GLN A 145 25.26 3.23 1.61
C GLN A 145 25.66 2.91 3.04
N VAL A 146 25.45 1.66 3.43
CA VAL A 146 26.04 1.10 4.66
C VAL A 146 27.53 1.06 4.44
N GLY A 147 28.23 1.96 5.13
CA GLY A 147 29.69 1.98 5.18
C GLY A 147 30.22 0.85 6.08
#